data_04d3adeb62b9c7a656e9cb5d9d2b1397
#
_entry.id   04d3adeb62b9c7a656e9cb5d9d2b1397
#
_cell.length_a   1.000
_cell.length_b   1.000
_cell.length_c   1.000
_cell.angle_alpha   90.00
_cell.angle_beta   90.00
_cell.angle_gamma   90.00
#
_symmetry.space_group_name_H-M   'P 1'
#
loop_
_entity.id
_entity.type
_entity.pdbx_description
1 polymer ?
#
loop_
_entity_poly.entity_id
_entity_poly.type
_entity_poly.pdbx_seq_one_letter_code
_entity_poly.pdbx_strand_id
1 'polypeptide(L)'
;MAMMVKNEEGFLEDALASAKGFCDELVVVDTGSTDRSVEIARDMGAKVSFFEWCDSFSKARNVTLRRSTGEWVIILDADERFRGRNPGAIRQHLVRSEHWPYQALMLNVINTRLDGSPI
;
A
#
# COMPACT_ATOMS: atom_id res chain seq x y z
N MET A 1 -0.89 1.26 -5.62
CA MET A 1 -0.72 0.71 -4.26
C MET A 1 -2.07 0.63 -3.57
N ALA A 2 -2.31 -0.42 -2.79
CA ALA A 2 -3.55 -0.63 -2.06
C ALA A 2 -3.25 -0.92 -0.58
N MET A 3 -3.93 -0.22 0.31
CA MET A 3 -3.73 -0.27 1.76
C MET A 3 -5.08 -0.26 2.47
N MET A 4 -5.21 -0.99 3.56
CA MET A 4 -6.30 -0.80 4.52
C MET A 4 -5.74 -0.25 5.81
N VAL A 5 -6.49 0.64 6.45
CA VAL A 5 -6.03 1.37 7.64
C VAL A 5 -7.09 1.38 8.74
N LYS A 6 -6.60 1.48 9.97
CA LYS A 6 -7.40 1.80 11.15
C LYS A 6 -6.51 2.39 12.22
N ASN A 7 -6.65 3.69 12.48
CA ASN A 7 -5.88 4.42 13.50
C ASN A 7 -4.36 4.33 13.30
N GLU A 8 -3.89 4.73 12.12
CA GLU A 8 -2.48 4.65 11.71
C GLU A 8 -1.86 6.04 11.47
N GLU A 9 -2.38 7.11 12.12
CA GLU A 9 -1.91 8.49 11.89
C GLU A 9 -0.40 8.67 12.09
N GLY A 10 0.23 7.89 12.97
CA GLY A 10 1.67 7.98 13.25
C GLY A 10 2.58 7.40 12.17
N PHE A 11 2.04 6.60 11.26
CA PHE A 11 2.83 5.85 10.26
C PHE A 11 2.39 6.11 8.82
N LEU A 12 1.14 6.47 8.62
CA LEU A 12 0.49 6.46 7.32
C LEU A 12 1.11 7.44 6.31
N GLU A 13 1.49 8.64 6.75
CA GLU A 13 2.08 9.65 5.87
C GLU A 13 3.35 9.14 5.21
N ASP A 14 4.26 8.60 6.00
CA ASP A 14 5.52 8.04 5.50
C ASP A 14 5.30 6.82 4.60
N ALA A 15 4.34 5.95 4.93
CA ALA A 15 4.00 4.80 4.10
C ALA A 15 3.54 5.25 2.71
N LEU A 16 2.60 6.17 2.65
CA LEU A 16 2.07 6.73 1.40
C LEU A 16 3.15 7.49 0.62
N ALA A 17 3.97 8.30 1.30
CA ALA A 17 5.09 9.01 0.69
C ALA A 17 6.08 8.04 0.04
N SER A 18 6.38 6.92 0.69
CA SER A 18 7.29 5.90 0.16
C SER A 18 6.77 5.24 -1.12
N ALA A 19 5.46 5.08 -1.24
CA ALA A 19 4.81 4.46 -2.39
C ALA A 19 4.57 5.44 -3.56
N LYS A 20 4.42 6.73 -3.28
CA LYS A 20 4.04 7.76 -4.26
C LYS A 20 5.00 7.87 -5.45
N GLY A 21 6.28 7.59 -5.27
CA GLY A 21 7.27 7.58 -6.35
C GLY A 21 7.24 6.33 -7.24
N PHE A 22 6.56 5.27 -6.83
CA PHE A 22 6.52 3.97 -7.51
C PHE A 22 5.16 3.64 -8.10
N CYS A 23 4.09 4.21 -7.56
CA CYS A 23 2.71 3.87 -7.91
C CYS A 23 2.01 5.04 -8.58
N ASP A 24 1.21 4.74 -9.60
CA ASP A 24 0.38 5.74 -10.30
C ASP A 24 -0.87 6.07 -9.50
N GLU A 25 -1.27 5.18 -8.59
CA GLU A 25 -2.49 5.28 -7.79
C GLU A 25 -2.24 4.83 -6.37
N LEU A 26 -2.76 5.60 -5.41
CA LEU A 26 -2.81 5.25 -3.99
C LEU A 26 -4.28 4.99 -3.61
N VAL A 27 -4.60 3.77 -3.19
CA VAL A 27 -5.94 3.38 -2.74
C VAL A 27 -5.87 3.04 -1.26
N VAL A 28 -6.65 3.74 -0.46
CA VAL A 28 -6.76 3.53 0.99
C VAL A 28 -8.20 3.16 1.34
N VAL A 29 -8.38 2.06 2.03
CA VAL A 29 -9.67 1.64 2.59
C VAL A 29 -9.60 1.80 4.10
N ASP A 30 -10.35 2.76 4.62
CA ASP A 30 -10.50 2.96 6.06
C ASP A 30 -11.51 1.98 6.64
N THR A 31 -11.16 1.33 7.74
CA THR A 31 -12.00 0.35 8.42
C THR A 31 -12.57 0.85 9.75
N GLY A 32 -12.63 2.17 9.92
CA GLY A 32 -13.23 2.81 11.08
C GLY A 32 -12.19 3.51 11.96
N SER A 33 -11.33 4.33 11.37
CA SER A 33 -10.41 5.19 12.10
C SER A 33 -11.15 6.31 12.83
N THR A 34 -10.66 6.64 14.01
CA THR A 34 -11.14 7.75 14.86
C THR A 34 -10.09 8.84 15.03
N ASP A 35 -8.89 8.62 14.49
CA ASP A 35 -7.75 9.54 14.43
C ASP A 35 -7.70 10.30 13.09
N ARG A 36 -6.57 10.92 12.77
CA ARG A 36 -6.37 11.68 11.54
C ARG A 36 -6.01 10.85 10.30
N SER A 37 -6.08 9.52 10.38
CA SER A 37 -5.68 8.65 9.26
C SER A 37 -6.39 8.99 7.95
N VAL A 38 -7.71 9.22 7.98
CA VAL A 38 -8.50 9.57 6.77
C VAL A 38 -8.09 10.91 6.18
N GLU A 39 -7.84 11.91 7.03
CA GLU A 39 -7.37 13.24 6.63
C GLU A 39 -6.00 13.12 5.95
N ILE A 40 -5.03 12.49 6.60
CA ILE A 40 -3.68 12.26 6.08
C ILE A 40 -3.72 11.55 4.72
N ALA A 41 -4.51 10.49 4.59
CA ALA A 41 -4.63 9.76 3.32
C ALA A 41 -5.12 10.66 2.18
N ARG A 42 -6.12 11.52 2.43
CA ARG A 42 -6.64 12.47 1.44
C ARG A 42 -5.62 13.54 1.06
N ASP A 43 -4.92 14.10 2.04
CA ASP A 43 -3.88 15.12 1.82
C ASP A 43 -2.71 14.57 1.00
N MET A 44 -2.41 13.29 1.16
CA MET A 44 -1.42 12.58 0.35
C MET A 44 -1.90 12.25 -1.07
N GLY A 45 -3.16 12.54 -1.40
CA GLY A 45 -3.76 12.31 -2.71
C GLY A 45 -4.26 10.89 -2.94
N ALA A 46 -4.46 10.11 -1.87
CA ALA A 46 -5.03 8.78 -1.99
C ALA A 46 -6.54 8.82 -2.27
N LYS A 47 -7.00 7.84 -3.04
CA LYS A 47 -8.42 7.54 -3.18
C LYS A 47 -8.90 6.81 -1.94
N VAL A 48 -9.60 7.52 -1.04
CA VAL A 48 -10.07 6.96 0.23
C VAL A 48 -11.49 6.45 0.09
N SER A 49 -11.74 5.26 0.59
CA SER A 49 -13.08 4.70 0.76
C SER A 49 -13.23 4.05 2.14
N PHE A 50 -14.46 3.93 2.60
CA PHE A 50 -14.78 3.32 3.87
C PHE A 50 -15.27 1.88 3.66
N PHE A 51 -14.90 1.00 4.59
CA PHE A 51 -15.43 -0.35 4.72
C PHE A 51 -15.71 -0.64 6.19
N GLU A 52 -16.95 -0.88 6.52
CA GLU A 52 -17.32 -1.25 7.88
C GLU A 52 -16.67 -2.57 8.28
N TRP A 53 -15.91 -2.54 9.37
CA TRP A 53 -15.21 -3.74 9.85
C TRP A 53 -16.19 -4.85 10.23
N CYS A 54 -15.98 -6.03 9.70
CA CYS A 54 -16.81 -7.20 9.88
C CYS A 54 -16.01 -8.45 10.28
N ASP A 55 -14.97 -8.27 11.07
CA ASP A 55 -14.06 -9.33 11.55
C ASP A 55 -13.46 -10.20 10.43
N SER A 56 -13.22 -9.57 9.27
CA SER A 56 -12.67 -10.27 8.12
C SER A 56 -11.66 -9.40 7.35
N PHE A 57 -10.37 -9.67 7.57
CA PHE A 57 -9.29 -9.04 6.82
C PHE A 57 -9.38 -9.29 5.31
N SER A 58 -9.76 -10.50 4.91
CA SER A 58 -9.88 -10.84 3.49
C SER A 58 -10.97 -10.05 2.78
N LYS A 59 -12.11 -9.78 3.45
CA LYS A 59 -13.16 -8.94 2.87
C LYS A 59 -12.68 -7.50 2.70
N ALA A 60 -12.03 -6.92 3.71
CA ALA A 60 -11.46 -5.58 3.63
C ALA A 60 -10.38 -5.49 2.54
N ARG A 61 -9.47 -6.47 2.48
CA ARG A 61 -8.44 -6.56 1.44
C ARG A 61 -9.04 -6.66 0.04
N ASN A 62 -10.08 -7.45 -0.15
CA ASN A 62 -10.79 -7.53 -1.42
C ASN A 62 -11.45 -6.20 -1.83
N VAL A 63 -11.84 -5.36 -0.89
CA VAL A 63 -12.33 -4.00 -1.20
C VAL A 63 -11.18 -3.16 -1.76
N THR A 64 -9.98 -3.20 -1.17
CA THR A 64 -8.83 -2.45 -1.70
C THR A 64 -8.50 -2.86 -3.12
N LEU A 65 -8.51 -4.16 -3.41
CA LEU A 65 -8.25 -4.70 -4.75
C LEU A 65 -9.31 -4.25 -5.76
N ARG A 66 -10.59 -4.33 -5.41
CA ARG A 66 -11.69 -3.88 -6.30
C ARG A 66 -11.69 -2.38 -6.57
N ARG A 67 -11.12 -1.58 -5.69
CA ARG A 67 -11.00 -0.12 -5.85
C ARG A 67 -9.77 0.30 -6.64
N SER A 68 -8.81 -0.60 -6.79
CA SER A 68 -7.59 -0.38 -7.59
C SER A 68 -7.90 -0.54 -9.08
N THR A 69 -7.33 0.35 -9.90
CA THR A 69 -7.53 0.37 -11.36
C THR A 69 -6.29 -0.06 -12.14
N GLY A 70 -5.14 -0.21 -11.49
CA GLY A 70 -3.89 -0.63 -12.12
C GLY A 70 -3.87 -2.13 -12.46
N GLU A 71 -3.10 -2.50 -13.46
CA GLU A 71 -2.86 -3.90 -13.84
C GLU A 71 -2.13 -4.67 -12.73
N TRP A 72 -1.25 -3.98 -12.02
CA TRP A 72 -0.50 -4.51 -10.87
C TRP A 72 -0.85 -3.73 -9.61
N VAL A 73 -1.06 -4.43 -8.52
CA VAL A 73 -1.38 -3.85 -7.22
C VAL A 73 -0.28 -4.22 -6.23
N ILE A 74 0.39 -3.20 -5.70
CA ILE A 74 1.28 -3.36 -4.55
C ILE A 74 0.43 -3.25 -3.29
N ILE A 75 0.49 -4.28 -2.46
CA ILE A 75 -0.12 -4.27 -1.13
C ILE A 75 0.96 -3.81 -0.15
N LEU A 76 0.63 -2.80 0.64
CA LEU A 76 1.52 -2.23 1.65
C LEU A 76 0.70 -1.97 2.91
N ASP A 77 1.23 -2.32 4.07
CA ASP A 77 0.62 -1.99 5.34
C ASP A 77 1.16 -0.64 5.87
N ALA A 78 0.42 0.02 6.75
CA ALA A 78 0.72 1.40 7.15
C ALA A 78 2.05 1.56 7.91
N ASP A 79 2.51 0.52 8.56
CA ASP A 79 3.81 0.45 9.25
C ASP A 79 4.97 0.03 8.34
N GLU A 80 4.69 -0.27 7.06
CA GLU A 80 5.68 -0.64 6.06
C GLU A 80 6.10 0.56 5.20
N ARG A 81 7.31 0.50 4.67
CA ARG A 81 7.87 1.49 3.74
C ARG A 81 8.40 0.80 2.50
N PHE A 82 7.98 1.30 1.36
CA PHE A 82 8.53 0.86 0.10
C PHE A 82 9.92 1.47 -0.10
N ARG A 83 10.96 0.62 -0.11
CA ARG A 83 12.34 1.04 -0.33
C ARG A 83 12.86 0.45 -1.64
N GLY A 84 12.96 1.27 -2.66
CA GLY A 84 13.57 0.91 -3.93
C GLY A 84 14.45 2.04 -4.43
N ARG A 85 15.66 1.71 -4.88
CA ARG A 85 16.57 2.71 -5.43
C ARG A 85 16.18 3.17 -6.84
N ASN A 86 15.36 2.39 -7.53
CA ASN A 86 14.99 2.67 -8.92
C ASN A 86 13.53 2.24 -9.18
N PRO A 87 12.58 3.18 -9.16
CA PRO A 87 11.18 2.91 -9.51
C PRO A 87 11.02 2.28 -10.90
N GLY A 88 11.83 2.68 -11.85
CA GLY A 88 11.80 2.15 -13.22
C GLY A 88 12.16 0.67 -13.31
N ALA A 89 13.01 0.16 -12.43
CA ALA A 89 13.42 -1.24 -12.46
C ALA A 89 12.25 -2.18 -12.16
N ILE A 90 11.40 -1.83 -11.20
CA ILE A 90 10.19 -2.62 -10.87
C ILE A 90 9.23 -2.59 -12.05
N ARG A 91 8.96 -1.41 -12.63
CA ARG A 91 8.09 -1.31 -13.81
C ARG A 91 8.60 -2.14 -14.98
N GLN A 92 9.91 -2.08 -15.29
CA GLN A 92 10.51 -2.92 -16.33
C GLN A 92 10.36 -4.41 -16.04
N HIS A 93 10.49 -4.80 -14.78
CA HIS A 93 10.31 -6.19 -14.38
C HIS A 93 8.85 -6.65 -14.57
N LEU A 94 7.88 -5.83 -14.19
CA LEU A 94 6.46 -6.11 -14.36
C LEU A 94 6.07 -6.21 -15.84
N VAL A 95 6.54 -5.30 -16.69
CA VAL A 95 6.30 -5.35 -18.15
C VAL A 95 6.85 -6.63 -18.77
N ARG A 96 8.04 -7.07 -18.34
CA ARG A 96 8.61 -8.34 -18.81
C ARG A 96 7.86 -9.57 -18.33
N SER A 97 7.07 -9.45 -17.27
CA SER A 97 6.31 -10.55 -16.67
C SER A 97 4.92 -10.76 -17.28
N GLU A 98 4.51 -9.99 -18.28
CA GLU A 98 3.20 -10.14 -18.97
C GLU A 98 2.94 -11.55 -19.51
N HIS A 99 4.01 -12.33 -19.73
CA HIS A 99 3.92 -13.70 -20.24
C HIS A 99 4.19 -14.76 -19.15
N TRP A 100 4.27 -14.36 -17.89
CA TRP A 100 4.49 -15.28 -16.79
C TRP A 100 3.20 -15.99 -16.39
N PRO A 101 3.28 -17.28 -16.06
CA PRO A 101 2.13 -18.03 -15.59
C PRO A 101 1.69 -17.64 -14.18
N TYR A 102 2.41 -16.72 -13.52
CA TYR A 102 2.16 -16.29 -12.15
C TYR A 102 1.40 -14.97 -12.12
N GLN A 103 0.42 -14.89 -11.23
CA GLN A 103 -0.42 -13.71 -11.03
C GLN A 103 0.01 -12.87 -9.83
N ALA A 104 1.07 -13.24 -9.14
CA ALA A 104 1.58 -12.53 -7.97
C ALA A 104 3.11 -12.58 -7.88
N LEU A 105 3.70 -11.47 -7.43
CA LEU A 105 5.11 -11.35 -7.06
C LEU A 105 5.19 -11.06 -5.57
N MET A 106 6.07 -11.75 -4.88
CA MET A 106 6.39 -11.45 -3.49
C MET A 106 7.62 -10.54 -3.43
N LEU A 107 7.49 -9.45 -2.69
CA LEU A 107 8.60 -8.57 -2.37
C LEU A 107 9.18 -8.98 -1.00
N ASN A 108 10.50 -8.87 -0.86
CA ASN A 108 11.14 -9.14 0.42
C ASN A 108 10.82 -8.01 1.39
N VAL A 109 10.31 -8.39 2.57
CA VAL A 109 10.17 -7.48 3.71
C VAL A 109 11.47 -7.54 4.50
N ILE A 110 12.11 -6.38 4.66
CA ILE A 110 13.31 -6.23 5.49
C ILE A 110 12.88 -5.53 6.77
N ASN A 111 12.93 -6.24 7.87
CA ASN A 111 12.70 -5.65 9.18
C ASN A 111 13.88 -4.73 9.56
N THR A 112 13.56 -3.53 10.03
CA THR A 112 14.56 -2.56 10.45
C THR A 112 14.25 -2.07 11.86
N ARG A 113 15.30 -1.66 12.58
CA ARG A 113 15.15 -0.93 13.83
C ARG A 113 14.60 0.47 13.58
N LEU A 114 14.24 1.18 14.66
CA LEU A 114 13.72 2.56 14.56
C LEU A 114 14.71 3.53 13.90
N ASP A 115 16.00 3.26 13.98
CA ASP A 115 17.06 4.02 13.30
C ASP A 115 17.24 3.65 11.81
N GLY A 116 16.45 2.69 11.31
CA GLY A 116 16.48 2.22 9.92
C GLY A 116 17.58 1.19 9.63
N SER A 117 18.36 0.74 10.64
CA SER A 117 19.33 -0.34 10.46
C SER A 117 18.65 -1.70 10.39
N PRO A 118 19.16 -2.67 9.62
CA PRO A 118 18.62 -4.03 9.59
C PRO A 118 18.66 -4.69 10.98
N ILE A 119 17.65 -5.54 11.24
CA ILE A 119 17.64 -6.40 12.43
C ILE A 119 18.47 -7.64 12.16
#